data_57d7a9bb7c20473f6055116e6b8e5490
#
_entry.id   57d7a9bb7c20473f6055116e6b8e5490
#
_cell.length_a   1.000
_cell.length_b   1.000
_cell.length_c   1.000
_cell.angle_alpha   90.00
_cell.angle_beta   90.00
_cell.angle_gamma   90.00
#
_symmetry.space_group_name_H-M   'P 1'
#
loop_
_entity.id
_entity.type
_entity.pdbx_description
1 polymer ?
#
loop_
_entity_poly.entity_id
_entity_poly.type
_entity_poly.pdbx_seq_one_letter_code
_entity_poly.pdbx_strand_id
1 'polypeptide(L)'
;MRVRKKPQFILPGAPLGFPDPNLADDEGLLAIGGDLSPERLLFAYEHGIFPWYDEGLPPMWWSPNPRTVMDVDHLHVSRSLRRVLRSTRFSVSFDRAFRDVILECGRERDEGTWILPEMVEAYCQLHELGHAHSVEVWQGERLVGGLYGVQRGALFAAESMFHRERDASKVALVTAVESLFAAGIELFDVQFLTAHLESLGAYEIPRARYLELVSAAVKRGADVGRS
;
A
#
# COMPACT_ATOMS: atom_id res chain seq x y z
N MET A 1 3.15 4.67 35.26
CA MET A 1 1.83 4.83 34.58
C MET A 1 2.09 5.26 33.14
N ARG A 2 1.90 4.40 32.13
CA ARG A 2 2.01 4.82 30.72
C ARG A 2 0.84 5.77 30.42
N VAL A 3 1.12 6.99 30.05
CA VAL A 3 0.11 7.93 29.56
C VAL A 3 -0.42 7.34 28.24
N ARG A 4 -1.70 6.98 28.22
CA ARG A 4 -2.35 6.50 26.99
C ARG A 4 -2.31 7.65 25.96
N LYS A 5 -1.58 7.46 24.88
CA LYS A 5 -1.56 8.41 23.76
C LYS A 5 -2.96 8.44 23.15
N LYS A 6 -3.45 9.63 22.83
CA LYS A 6 -4.77 9.82 22.20
C LYS A 6 -4.57 10.35 20.79
N PRO A 7 -5.37 9.88 19.81
CA PRO A 7 -5.31 10.41 18.46
C PRO A 7 -5.65 11.91 18.49
N GLN A 8 -5.01 12.67 17.60
CA GLN A 8 -5.28 14.10 17.44
C GLN A 8 -6.39 14.31 16.40
N PHE A 9 -7.20 15.35 16.57
CA PHE A 9 -8.25 15.69 15.62
C PHE A 9 -7.72 16.71 14.60
N ILE A 10 -7.90 16.41 13.30
CA ILE A 10 -7.63 17.31 12.19
C ILE A 10 -8.97 17.91 11.78
N LEU A 11 -9.14 19.20 12.04
CA LEU A 11 -10.38 19.91 11.71
C LEU A 11 -10.53 20.10 10.19
N PRO A 12 -11.77 20.21 9.67
CA PRO A 12 -11.99 20.60 8.28
C PRO A 12 -11.28 21.93 7.96
N GLY A 13 -10.54 21.98 6.84
CA GLY A 13 -9.76 23.17 6.44
C GLY A 13 -8.49 23.41 7.27
N ALA A 14 -8.09 22.50 8.14
CA ALA A 14 -6.80 22.61 8.83
C ALA A 14 -5.64 22.63 7.82
N PRO A 15 -4.55 23.37 8.11
CA PRO A 15 -3.35 23.35 7.29
C PRO A 15 -2.84 21.95 7.03
N LEU A 16 -2.12 21.77 5.91
CA LEU A 16 -1.46 20.51 5.61
C LEU A 16 -0.46 20.16 6.72
N GLY A 17 -0.59 18.97 7.27
CA GLY A 17 0.27 18.45 8.32
C GLY A 17 -0.36 17.34 9.13
N PHE A 18 0.49 16.60 9.85
CA PHE A 18 0.11 15.55 10.80
C PHE A 18 0.93 15.71 12.09
N PRO A 19 0.44 15.14 13.21
CA PRO A 19 1.26 14.98 14.41
C PRO A 19 2.49 14.11 14.10
N ASP A 20 3.52 14.18 14.95
CA ASP A 20 4.66 13.27 14.87
C ASP A 20 4.16 11.80 14.93
N PRO A 21 4.50 10.94 13.95
CA PRO A 21 4.09 9.54 13.92
C PRO A 21 4.44 8.77 15.22
N ASN A 22 5.46 9.20 15.94
CA ASN A 22 5.83 8.63 17.24
C ASN A 22 4.78 8.87 18.34
N LEU A 23 3.82 9.76 18.10
CA LEU A 23 2.70 10.03 19.02
C LEU A 23 1.51 9.09 18.78
N ALA A 24 1.52 8.25 17.74
CA ALA A 24 0.47 7.24 17.55
C ALA A 24 0.31 6.36 18.79
N ASP A 25 -0.91 5.93 19.05
CA ASP A 25 -1.23 5.06 20.19
C ASP A 25 -0.63 3.64 20.06
N ASP A 26 -0.95 2.76 20.98
CA ASP A 26 -0.41 1.40 21.00
C ASP A 26 -0.91 0.54 19.81
N GLU A 27 -2.03 0.90 19.20
CA GLU A 27 -2.59 0.25 17.99
C GLU A 27 -2.05 0.90 16.70
N GLY A 28 -1.48 2.09 16.81
CA GLY A 28 -0.92 2.85 15.68
C GLY A 28 -1.82 3.98 15.18
N LEU A 29 -2.97 4.25 15.82
CA LEU A 29 -3.84 5.37 15.46
C LEU A 29 -3.18 6.69 15.86
N LEU A 30 -3.03 7.58 14.90
CA LEU A 30 -2.34 8.87 15.07
C LEU A 30 -3.30 10.05 15.07
N ALA A 31 -4.20 10.10 14.09
CA ALA A 31 -5.10 11.24 13.91
C ALA A 31 -6.45 10.82 13.34
N ILE A 32 -7.47 11.68 13.52
CA ILE A 32 -8.85 11.50 13.04
C ILE A 32 -9.30 12.79 12.36
N GLY A 33 -9.91 12.70 11.18
CA GLY A 33 -10.44 13.83 10.42
C GLY A 33 -9.51 14.26 9.29
N GLY A 34 -9.63 15.50 8.83
CA GLY A 34 -9.01 15.99 7.61
C GLY A 34 -9.78 15.55 6.36
N ASP A 35 -9.07 15.39 5.26
CA ASP A 35 -9.59 15.07 3.94
C ASP A 35 -8.68 14.07 3.21
N LEU A 36 -9.11 13.56 2.05
CA LEU A 36 -8.34 12.67 1.19
C LEU A 36 -7.77 13.41 -0.04
N SER A 37 -7.49 14.72 0.07
CA SER A 37 -6.84 15.46 -1.00
C SER A 37 -5.50 14.83 -1.38
N PRO A 38 -5.10 14.90 -2.66
CA PRO A 38 -3.79 14.37 -3.09
C PRO A 38 -2.63 14.89 -2.26
N GLU A 39 -2.64 16.17 -1.92
CA GLU A 39 -1.60 16.82 -1.11
C GLU A 39 -1.51 16.18 0.29
N ARG A 40 -2.66 15.93 0.95
CA ARG A 40 -2.69 15.33 2.28
C ARG A 40 -2.31 13.86 2.25
N LEU A 41 -2.77 13.10 1.26
CA LEU A 41 -2.37 11.72 1.07
C LEU A 41 -0.86 11.59 0.83
N LEU A 42 -0.32 12.36 -0.11
CA LEU A 42 1.11 12.35 -0.42
C LEU A 42 1.96 12.76 0.79
N PHE A 43 1.54 13.81 1.50
CA PHE A 43 2.21 14.22 2.73
C PHE A 43 2.18 13.11 3.80
N ALA A 44 1.05 12.39 3.94
CA ALA A 44 0.94 11.27 4.87
C ALA A 44 1.95 10.16 4.54
N TYR A 45 1.99 9.69 3.28
CA TYR A 45 2.94 8.65 2.87
C TYR A 45 4.40 9.07 3.03
N GLU A 46 4.74 10.32 2.76
CA GLU A 46 6.08 10.88 3.00
C GLU A 46 6.51 10.85 4.47
N HIS A 47 5.55 10.73 5.39
CA HIS A 47 5.78 10.70 6.83
C HIS A 47 5.45 9.33 7.47
N GLY A 48 5.28 8.28 6.65
CA GLY A 48 5.01 6.93 7.15
C GLY A 48 3.60 6.75 7.72
N ILE A 49 2.66 7.58 7.27
CA ILE A 49 1.26 7.61 7.71
C ILE A 49 0.39 7.17 6.53
N PHE A 50 -0.71 6.46 6.81
CA PHE A 50 -1.69 6.04 5.80
C PHE A 50 -3.12 6.13 6.34
N PRO A 51 -4.14 6.31 5.47
CA PRO A 51 -5.54 6.31 5.88
C PRO A 51 -6.09 4.88 5.94
N TRP A 52 -6.85 4.58 6.99
CA TRP A 52 -7.63 3.34 7.08
C TRP A 52 -8.79 3.55 8.05
N TYR A 53 -10.04 3.41 7.56
CA TYR A 53 -11.25 3.66 8.34
C TYR A 53 -12.47 2.98 7.69
N ASP A 54 -13.52 2.77 8.48
CA ASP A 54 -14.75 2.14 8.05
C ASP A 54 -15.80 3.17 7.59
N GLU A 55 -16.80 2.69 6.87
CA GLU A 55 -17.92 3.51 6.40
C GLU A 55 -18.61 4.25 7.56
N GLY A 56 -18.95 5.51 7.33
CA GLY A 56 -19.59 6.39 8.32
C GLY A 56 -18.66 7.00 9.35
N LEU A 57 -17.35 6.66 9.32
CA LEU A 57 -16.34 7.30 10.15
C LEU A 57 -15.58 8.39 9.35
N PRO A 58 -15.06 9.42 10.01
CA PRO A 58 -14.12 10.35 9.38
C PRO A 58 -12.81 9.63 9.04
N PRO A 59 -11.99 10.15 8.11
CA PRO A 59 -10.66 9.61 7.83
C PRO A 59 -9.86 9.38 9.11
N MET A 60 -9.30 8.18 9.26
CA MET A 60 -8.43 7.83 10.38
C MET A 60 -7.04 7.52 9.83
N TRP A 61 -6.00 8.08 10.49
CA TRP A 61 -4.63 8.08 10.01
C TRP A 61 -3.75 7.26 10.95
N TRP A 62 -3.00 6.35 10.37
CA TRP A 62 -2.27 5.32 11.11
C TRP A 62 -0.77 5.35 10.85
N SER A 63 -0.01 5.05 11.90
CA SER A 63 1.42 4.76 11.84
C SER A 63 1.74 3.67 12.86
N PRO A 64 1.53 2.38 12.52
CA PRO A 64 1.69 1.26 13.46
C PRO A 64 3.14 1.02 13.87
N ASN A 65 3.29 0.34 15.00
CA ASN A 65 4.58 -0.16 15.51
C ASN A 65 4.40 -1.56 16.06
N PRO A 66 4.98 -2.60 15.45
CA PRO A 66 5.91 -2.55 14.31
C PRO A 66 5.26 -2.17 12.99
N ARG A 67 6.08 -1.91 11.96
CA ARG A 67 5.68 -1.71 10.57
C ARG A 67 6.15 -2.87 9.73
N THR A 68 5.30 -3.34 8.82
CA THR A 68 5.61 -4.47 7.95
C THR A 68 6.11 -3.99 6.59
N VAL A 69 7.22 -4.58 6.15
CA VAL A 69 7.88 -4.28 4.87
C VAL A 69 8.23 -5.55 4.11
N MET A 70 8.54 -5.40 2.83
CA MET A 70 9.06 -6.46 1.97
C MET A 70 10.28 -5.96 1.20
N ASP A 71 11.13 -6.90 0.79
CA ASP A 71 12.23 -6.66 -0.15
C ASP A 71 12.55 -7.93 -0.97
N VAL A 72 13.45 -7.79 -1.92
CA VAL A 72 13.83 -8.91 -2.81
C VAL A 72 14.64 -9.99 -2.11
N ASP A 73 15.40 -9.64 -1.06
CA ASP A 73 16.30 -10.56 -0.35
C ASP A 73 15.52 -11.53 0.56
N HIS A 74 14.38 -11.07 1.10
CA HIS A 74 13.50 -11.87 1.96
C HIS A 74 12.34 -12.52 1.20
N LEU A 75 12.16 -12.18 -0.09
CA LEU A 75 11.03 -12.67 -0.89
C LEU A 75 11.04 -14.20 -1.00
N HIS A 76 10.00 -14.84 -0.47
CA HIS A 76 9.85 -16.28 -0.48
C HIS A 76 8.90 -16.75 -1.58
N VAL A 77 9.47 -17.34 -2.65
CA VAL A 77 8.71 -17.90 -3.77
C VAL A 77 8.76 -19.42 -3.72
N SER A 78 7.66 -20.06 -3.36
CA SER A 78 7.56 -21.52 -3.31
C SER A 78 7.80 -22.17 -4.68
N ARG A 79 8.17 -23.46 -4.72
CA ARG A 79 8.37 -24.19 -5.99
C ARG A 79 7.12 -24.18 -6.88
N SER A 80 5.93 -24.29 -6.29
CA SER A 80 4.65 -24.23 -7.01
C SER A 80 4.40 -22.86 -7.60
N LEU A 81 4.58 -21.76 -6.84
CA LEU A 81 4.42 -20.40 -7.31
C LEU A 81 5.43 -20.06 -8.41
N ARG A 82 6.68 -20.48 -8.27
CA ARG A 82 7.72 -20.30 -9.30
C ARG A 82 7.35 -20.97 -10.63
N ARG A 83 6.66 -22.12 -10.59
CA ARG A 83 6.13 -22.78 -11.80
C ARG A 83 5.02 -21.95 -12.42
N VAL A 84 4.13 -21.36 -11.62
CA VAL A 84 3.06 -20.48 -12.11
C VAL A 84 3.65 -19.21 -12.76
N LEU A 85 4.60 -18.54 -12.11
CA LEU A 85 5.29 -17.35 -12.64
C LEU A 85 5.99 -17.61 -14.00
N ARG A 86 6.51 -18.83 -14.22
CA ARG A 86 7.17 -19.22 -15.48
C ARG A 86 6.21 -19.76 -16.54
N SER A 87 4.96 -19.98 -16.21
CA SER A 87 3.96 -20.52 -17.14
C SER A 87 3.30 -19.39 -17.95
N THR A 88 2.59 -19.77 -19.01
CA THR A 88 1.74 -18.88 -19.81
C THR A 88 0.34 -18.72 -19.20
N ARG A 89 0.12 -19.18 -17.96
CA ARG A 89 -1.21 -19.12 -17.33
C ARG A 89 -1.69 -17.70 -17.12
N PHE A 90 -0.78 -16.80 -16.74
CA PHE A 90 -1.05 -15.41 -16.48
C PHE A 90 -0.11 -14.51 -17.29
N SER A 91 -0.60 -13.35 -17.68
CA SER A 91 0.21 -12.22 -18.10
C SER A 91 0.07 -11.08 -17.07
N VAL A 92 1.10 -10.24 -16.96
CA VAL A 92 1.13 -9.13 -16.01
C VAL A 92 1.30 -7.83 -16.78
N SER A 93 0.61 -6.78 -16.34
CA SER A 93 0.79 -5.40 -16.80
C SER A 93 0.90 -4.45 -15.62
N PHE A 94 1.33 -3.22 -15.91
CA PHE A 94 1.38 -2.12 -14.95
C PHE A 94 0.53 -0.98 -15.48
N ASP A 95 -0.25 -0.35 -14.60
CA ASP A 95 -1.03 0.87 -14.85
C ASP A 95 -2.02 0.80 -16.01
N ARG A 96 -2.41 -0.41 -16.42
CA ARG A 96 -3.33 -0.62 -17.54
C ARG A 96 -4.81 -0.48 -17.14
N ALA A 97 -5.12 -0.83 -15.89
CA ALA A 97 -6.50 -0.90 -15.38
C ALA A 97 -6.59 -0.54 -13.90
N PHE A 98 -5.96 0.58 -13.49
CA PHE A 98 -5.86 1.00 -12.08
C PHE A 98 -7.25 1.04 -11.39
N ARG A 99 -8.24 1.71 -12.04
CA ARG A 99 -9.60 1.82 -11.49
C ARG A 99 -10.25 0.45 -11.28
N ASP A 100 -10.06 -0.48 -12.21
CA ASP A 100 -10.61 -1.83 -12.08
C ASP A 100 -9.94 -2.59 -10.94
N VAL A 101 -8.61 -2.45 -10.77
CA VAL A 101 -7.86 -3.07 -9.67
C VAL A 101 -8.37 -2.58 -8.32
N ILE A 102 -8.48 -1.27 -8.09
CA ILE A 102 -8.94 -0.74 -6.80
C ILE A 102 -10.39 -1.13 -6.52
N LEU A 103 -11.28 -1.12 -7.52
CA LEU A 103 -12.65 -1.58 -7.39
C LEU A 103 -12.72 -3.07 -7.05
N GLU A 104 -11.89 -3.92 -7.66
CA GLU A 104 -11.81 -5.34 -7.35
C GLU A 104 -11.25 -5.60 -5.94
N CYS A 105 -10.30 -4.79 -5.49
CA CYS A 105 -9.81 -4.83 -4.09
C CYS A 105 -10.89 -4.43 -3.08
N GLY A 106 -11.75 -3.47 -3.46
CA GLY A 106 -12.86 -2.96 -2.64
C GLY A 106 -14.13 -3.79 -2.69
N ARG A 107 -14.24 -4.82 -3.55
CA ARG A 107 -15.43 -5.67 -3.59
C ARG A 107 -15.69 -6.31 -2.22
N GLU A 108 -16.97 -6.31 -1.84
CA GLU A 108 -17.43 -6.89 -0.59
C GLU A 108 -16.81 -8.26 -0.33
N ARG A 109 -16.18 -8.37 0.81
CA ARG A 109 -15.80 -9.62 1.46
C ARG A 109 -16.83 -9.87 2.56
N ASP A 110 -16.93 -11.07 3.07
CA ASP A 110 -17.85 -11.42 4.18
C ASP A 110 -17.70 -10.49 5.40
N GLU A 111 -16.54 -9.83 5.54
CA GLU A 111 -16.18 -8.92 6.62
C GLU A 111 -16.35 -7.42 6.26
N GLY A 112 -16.88 -7.09 5.07
CA GLY A 112 -16.96 -5.71 4.56
C GLY A 112 -15.69 -5.25 3.86
N THR A 113 -15.68 -3.98 3.43
CA THR A 113 -14.52 -3.34 2.81
C THR A 113 -14.26 -1.96 3.41
N TRP A 114 -12.99 -1.62 3.59
CA TRP A 114 -12.53 -0.29 3.98
C TRP A 114 -12.25 0.61 2.76
N ILE A 115 -12.26 0.05 1.54
CA ILE A 115 -12.05 0.81 0.30
C ILE A 115 -13.39 1.42 -0.10
N LEU A 116 -13.66 2.60 0.45
CA LEU A 116 -14.89 3.36 0.26
C LEU A 116 -14.88 4.12 -1.09
N PRO A 117 -16.06 4.54 -1.62
CA PRO A 117 -16.11 5.27 -2.89
C PRO A 117 -15.21 6.50 -2.93
N GLU A 118 -15.15 7.29 -1.85
CA GLU A 118 -14.26 8.45 -1.76
C GLU A 118 -12.77 8.08 -1.80
N MET A 119 -12.39 6.90 -1.28
CA MET A 119 -11.02 6.39 -1.39
C MET A 119 -10.72 5.99 -2.83
N VAL A 120 -11.66 5.33 -3.52
CA VAL A 120 -11.49 4.99 -4.94
C VAL A 120 -11.20 6.23 -5.76
N GLU A 121 -11.99 7.30 -5.59
CA GLU A 121 -11.80 8.56 -6.34
C GLU A 121 -10.46 9.23 -5.96
N ALA A 122 -10.11 9.28 -4.68
CA ALA A 122 -8.86 9.89 -4.22
C ALA A 122 -7.62 9.16 -4.78
N TYR A 123 -7.63 7.82 -4.78
CA TYR A 123 -6.50 7.04 -5.30
C TYR A 123 -6.45 7.04 -6.85
N CYS A 124 -7.61 7.09 -7.54
CA CYS A 124 -7.64 7.32 -8.99
C CYS A 124 -7.04 8.69 -9.35
N GLN A 125 -7.33 9.73 -8.55
CA GLN A 125 -6.70 11.03 -8.74
C GLN A 125 -5.18 10.99 -8.51
N LEU A 126 -4.70 10.26 -7.50
CA LEU A 126 -3.26 10.03 -7.31
C LEU A 126 -2.63 9.30 -8.51
N HIS A 127 -3.35 8.35 -9.10
CA HIS A 127 -2.90 7.65 -10.29
C HIS A 127 -2.78 8.58 -11.51
N GLU A 128 -3.79 9.43 -11.76
CA GLU A 128 -3.75 10.44 -12.83
C GLU A 128 -2.59 11.42 -12.65
N LEU A 129 -2.22 11.73 -11.41
CA LEU A 129 -1.07 12.56 -11.06
C LEU A 129 0.28 11.81 -11.12
N GLY A 130 0.28 10.49 -11.40
CA GLY A 130 1.48 9.66 -11.49
C GLY A 130 2.07 9.27 -10.14
N HIS A 131 1.26 9.21 -9.09
CA HIS A 131 1.68 8.88 -7.73
C HIS A 131 1.08 7.56 -7.20
N ALA A 132 0.10 6.99 -7.87
CA ALA A 132 -0.42 5.68 -7.54
C ALA A 132 -0.31 4.77 -8.77
N HIS A 133 0.04 3.50 -8.52
CA HIS A 133 0.30 2.52 -9.56
C HIS A 133 -0.40 1.20 -9.26
N SER A 134 -0.72 0.47 -10.30
CA SER A 134 -1.30 -0.87 -10.21
C SER A 134 -0.48 -1.92 -10.93
N VAL A 135 -0.60 -3.14 -10.45
CA VAL A 135 -0.07 -4.34 -11.11
C VAL A 135 -1.26 -5.25 -11.36
N GLU A 136 -1.54 -5.55 -12.62
CA GLU A 136 -2.64 -6.38 -13.04
C GLU A 136 -2.17 -7.78 -13.42
N VAL A 137 -2.95 -8.78 -13.06
CA VAL A 137 -2.75 -10.17 -13.49
C VAL A 137 -3.94 -10.61 -14.33
N TRP A 138 -3.65 -11.03 -15.55
CA TRP A 138 -4.61 -11.38 -16.56
C TRP A 138 -4.59 -12.88 -16.89
N GLN A 139 -5.75 -13.44 -17.15
CA GLN A 139 -5.91 -14.73 -17.79
C GLN A 139 -6.66 -14.55 -19.12
N GLY A 140 -5.93 -14.55 -20.23
CA GLY A 140 -6.44 -14.01 -21.48
C GLY A 140 -6.75 -12.52 -21.33
N GLU A 141 -7.99 -12.12 -21.59
CA GLU A 141 -8.46 -10.73 -21.45
C GLU A 141 -9.13 -10.45 -20.08
N ARG A 142 -9.24 -11.47 -19.21
CA ARG A 142 -9.89 -11.31 -17.90
C ARG A 142 -8.89 -10.85 -16.87
N LEU A 143 -9.20 -9.77 -16.16
CA LEU A 143 -8.50 -9.35 -14.95
C LEU A 143 -8.83 -10.32 -13.81
N VAL A 144 -7.84 -11.07 -13.33
CA VAL A 144 -8.03 -12.14 -12.36
C VAL A 144 -7.27 -11.97 -11.05
N GLY A 145 -6.48 -10.94 -10.95
CA GLY A 145 -5.76 -10.53 -9.75
C GLY A 145 -5.03 -9.23 -9.95
N GLY A 146 -4.56 -8.64 -8.89
CA GLY A 146 -3.80 -7.40 -8.94
C GLY A 146 -3.56 -6.83 -7.56
N LEU A 147 -2.76 -5.79 -7.51
CA LEU A 147 -2.56 -4.93 -6.36
C LEU A 147 -2.43 -3.48 -6.82
N TYR A 148 -2.66 -2.54 -5.92
CA TYR A 148 -2.32 -1.13 -6.14
C TYR A 148 -1.57 -0.57 -4.94
N GLY A 149 -0.90 0.56 -5.15
CA GLY A 149 -0.18 1.26 -4.11
C GLY A 149 0.23 2.67 -4.52
N VAL A 150 0.83 3.38 -3.57
CA VAL A 150 1.26 4.78 -3.72
C VAL A 150 2.79 4.84 -3.75
N GLN A 151 3.33 5.60 -4.71
CA GLN A 151 4.76 5.87 -4.83
C GLN A 151 5.11 7.28 -4.36
N ARG A 152 6.15 7.36 -3.53
CA ARG A 152 6.82 8.63 -3.18
C ARG A 152 8.34 8.46 -3.23
N GLY A 153 8.95 9.05 -4.24
CA GLY A 153 10.38 8.81 -4.47
C GLY A 153 10.68 7.32 -4.66
N ALA A 154 11.57 6.77 -3.87
CA ALA A 154 11.91 5.34 -3.87
C ALA A 154 11.11 4.50 -2.83
N LEU A 155 10.03 5.06 -2.26
CA LEU A 155 9.04 4.35 -1.45
C LEU A 155 7.88 3.89 -2.33
N PHE A 156 7.44 2.64 -2.17
CA PHE A 156 6.16 2.13 -2.64
C PHE A 156 5.37 1.56 -1.47
N ALA A 157 4.20 2.13 -1.19
CA ALA A 157 3.26 1.66 -0.19
C ALA A 157 2.13 0.87 -0.88
N ALA A 158 2.16 -0.46 -0.77
CA ALA A 158 1.13 -1.33 -1.33
C ALA A 158 -0.11 -1.30 -0.43
N GLU A 159 -1.25 -0.90 -0.98
CA GLU A 159 -2.49 -0.65 -0.24
C GLU A 159 -3.36 -1.90 -0.11
N SER A 160 -3.64 -2.54 -1.22
CA SER A 160 -4.50 -3.72 -1.23
C SER A 160 -4.22 -4.60 -2.43
N MET A 161 -4.67 -5.86 -2.35
CA MET A 161 -4.59 -6.80 -3.45
C MET A 161 -5.84 -7.69 -3.48
N PHE A 162 -6.16 -8.21 -4.66
CA PHE A 162 -7.26 -9.15 -4.87
C PHE A 162 -6.85 -10.33 -5.75
N HIS A 163 -7.65 -11.37 -5.73
CA HIS A 163 -7.57 -12.48 -6.68
C HIS A 163 -8.95 -13.06 -6.97
N ARG A 164 -9.17 -13.47 -8.24
CA ARG A 164 -10.31 -14.26 -8.71
C ARG A 164 -9.86 -15.67 -9.11
N GLU A 165 -8.57 -15.82 -9.39
CA GLU A 165 -7.93 -17.09 -9.71
C GLU A 165 -6.85 -17.40 -8.67
N ARG A 166 -6.70 -18.68 -8.36
CA ARG A 166 -5.68 -19.15 -7.41
C ARG A 166 -4.30 -18.66 -7.82
N ASP A 167 -3.54 -18.15 -6.86
CA ASP A 167 -2.18 -17.61 -6.96
C ASP A 167 -2.07 -16.24 -7.67
N ALA A 168 -3.15 -15.68 -8.24
CA ALA A 168 -3.06 -14.43 -9.00
C ALA A 168 -2.57 -13.24 -8.15
N SER A 169 -3.05 -13.06 -6.90
CA SER A 169 -2.52 -12.02 -6.01
C SER A 169 -1.06 -12.24 -5.62
N LYS A 170 -0.63 -13.50 -5.48
CA LYS A 170 0.79 -13.81 -5.22
C LYS A 170 1.66 -13.48 -6.42
N VAL A 171 1.18 -13.75 -7.63
CA VAL A 171 1.86 -13.35 -8.88
C VAL A 171 1.98 -11.84 -8.94
N ALA A 172 0.88 -11.09 -8.66
CA ALA A 172 0.92 -9.63 -8.61
C ALA A 172 1.97 -9.11 -7.62
N LEU A 173 1.96 -9.62 -6.38
CA LEU A 173 2.87 -9.16 -5.33
C LEU A 173 4.34 -9.48 -5.64
N VAL A 174 4.64 -10.72 -6.04
CA VAL A 174 6.03 -11.12 -6.38
C VAL A 174 6.54 -10.27 -7.55
N THR A 175 5.74 -10.12 -8.60
CA THR A 175 6.14 -9.31 -9.77
C THR A 175 6.29 -7.84 -9.37
N ALA A 176 5.41 -7.29 -8.53
CA ALA A 176 5.54 -5.93 -8.02
C ALA A 176 6.87 -5.73 -7.28
N VAL A 177 7.17 -6.59 -6.30
CA VAL A 177 8.42 -6.47 -5.52
C VAL A 177 9.64 -6.54 -6.45
N GLU A 178 9.74 -7.58 -7.29
CA GLU A 178 10.89 -7.76 -8.20
C GLU A 178 11.05 -6.59 -9.19
N SER A 179 9.96 -6.16 -9.84
CA SER A 179 10.00 -5.12 -10.88
C SER A 179 10.23 -3.74 -10.28
N LEU A 180 9.60 -3.41 -9.16
CA LEU A 180 9.73 -2.09 -8.53
C LEU A 180 11.13 -1.90 -7.93
N PHE A 181 11.71 -2.92 -7.29
CA PHE A 181 13.11 -2.85 -6.84
C PHE A 181 14.08 -2.71 -8.01
N ALA A 182 13.83 -3.41 -9.13
CA ALA A 182 14.63 -3.24 -10.35
C ALA A 182 14.50 -1.83 -10.95
N ALA A 183 13.36 -1.15 -10.74
CA ALA A 183 13.10 0.24 -11.16
C ALA A 183 13.62 1.29 -10.15
N GLY A 184 14.24 0.88 -9.03
CA GLY A 184 14.85 1.78 -8.06
C GLY A 184 14.02 2.06 -6.80
N ILE A 185 12.91 1.34 -6.57
CA ILE A 185 12.26 1.33 -5.25
C ILE A 185 13.22 0.70 -4.23
N GLU A 186 13.33 1.31 -3.06
CA GLU A 186 14.22 0.89 -1.98
C GLU A 186 13.44 0.49 -0.71
N LEU A 187 12.18 0.89 -0.62
CA LEU A 187 11.29 0.58 0.49
C LEU A 187 9.91 0.16 -0.04
N PHE A 188 9.54 -1.10 0.19
CA PHE A 188 8.23 -1.64 -0.14
C PHE A 188 7.45 -1.89 1.16
N ASP A 189 6.45 -1.05 1.41
CA ASP A 189 5.65 -1.02 2.62
C ASP A 189 4.33 -1.80 2.41
N VAL A 190 3.98 -2.65 3.36
CA VAL A 190 2.72 -3.42 3.36
C VAL A 190 1.94 -3.25 4.67
N GLN A 191 2.26 -2.22 5.45
CA GLN A 191 1.65 -1.71 6.68
C GLN A 191 1.58 -2.74 7.81
N PHE A 192 0.76 -3.80 7.69
CA PHE A 192 0.53 -4.80 8.72
C PHE A 192 0.95 -6.20 8.26
N LEU A 193 1.46 -7.00 9.19
CA LEU A 193 1.79 -8.39 8.93
C LEU A 193 0.53 -9.26 8.95
N THR A 194 0.34 -10.02 7.87
CA THR A 194 -0.66 -11.07 7.77
C THR A 194 0.05 -12.40 7.52
N ALA A 195 -0.56 -13.52 7.91
CA ALA A 195 -0.01 -14.85 7.63
C ALA A 195 0.26 -15.07 6.12
N HIS A 196 -0.56 -14.44 5.26
CA HIS A 196 -0.37 -14.49 3.81
C HIS A 196 0.91 -13.76 3.38
N LEU A 197 1.11 -12.52 3.84
CA LEU A 197 2.30 -11.72 3.52
C LEU A 197 3.57 -12.31 4.12
N GLU A 198 3.49 -12.80 5.37
CA GLU A 198 4.60 -13.50 6.04
C GLU A 198 5.05 -14.73 5.23
N SER A 199 4.10 -15.52 4.70
CA SER A 199 4.41 -16.68 3.85
C SER A 199 5.14 -16.32 2.55
N LEU A 200 5.11 -15.06 2.14
CA LEU A 200 5.79 -14.50 0.97
C LEU A 200 7.05 -13.70 1.32
N GLY A 201 7.42 -13.64 2.62
CA GLY A 201 8.66 -13.04 3.08
C GLY A 201 8.52 -11.63 3.64
N ALA A 202 7.29 -11.14 3.89
CA ALA A 202 7.11 -9.89 4.63
C ALA A 202 7.60 -10.04 6.07
N TYR A 203 8.18 -8.97 6.60
CA TYR A 203 8.72 -8.94 7.95
C TYR A 203 8.52 -7.59 8.62
N GLU A 204 8.57 -7.59 9.95
CA GLU A 204 8.34 -6.41 10.75
C GLU A 204 9.63 -5.71 11.16
N ILE A 205 9.60 -4.39 11.13
CA ILE A 205 10.66 -3.52 11.65
C ILE A 205 10.07 -2.51 12.65
N PRO A 206 10.85 -2.03 13.62
CA PRO A 206 10.41 -0.96 14.50
C PRO A 206 10.02 0.29 13.70
N ARG A 207 8.93 0.97 14.08
CA ARG A 207 8.48 2.21 13.42
C ARG A 207 9.60 3.26 13.32
N ALA A 208 10.43 3.41 14.34
CA ALA A 208 11.56 4.35 14.29
C ALA A 208 12.48 4.07 13.10
N ARG A 209 12.82 2.78 12.88
CA ARG A 209 13.62 2.37 11.73
C ARG A 209 12.91 2.58 10.41
N TYR A 210 11.62 2.28 10.36
CA TYR A 210 10.78 2.52 9.18
C TYR A 210 10.77 4.01 8.79
N LEU A 211 10.59 4.93 9.74
CA LEU A 211 10.57 6.38 9.47
C LEU A 211 11.92 6.91 8.95
N GLU A 212 13.04 6.36 9.43
CA GLU A 212 14.37 6.66 8.87
C GLU A 212 14.45 6.25 7.39
N LEU A 213 13.97 5.04 7.05
CA LEU A 213 13.95 4.52 5.69
C LEU A 213 13.02 5.35 4.78
N VAL A 214 11.82 5.70 5.24
CA VAL A 214 10.90 6.61 4.51
C VAL A 214 11.60 7.93 4.22
N SER A 215 12.17 8.59 5.24
CA SER A 215 12.86 9.87 5.06
C SER A 215 14.03 9.81 4.07
N ALA A 216 14.69 8.67 3.93
CA ALA A 216 15.71 8.46 2.92
C ALA A 216 15.11 8.20 1.54
N ALA A 217 14.12 7.31 1.44
CA ALA A 217 13.51 6.86 0.18
C ALA A 217 12.78 8.00 -0.55
N VAL A 218 12.02 8.83 0.15
CA VAL A 218 11.24 9.92 -0.48
C VAL A 218 12.12 10.99 -1.13
N LYS A 219 13.38 11.10 -0.75
CA LYS A 219 14.36 12.04 -1.34
C LYS A 219 15.02 11.52 -2.60
N ARG A 220 14.84 10.24 -2.93
CA ARG A 220 15.43 9.56 -4.09
C ARG A 220 14.36 9.39 -5.16
N GLY A 221 14.74 9.45 -6.42
CA GLY A 221 13.84 9.15 -7.53
C GLY A 221 13.83 7.66 -7.84
N ALA A 222 12.64 7.13 -8.18
CA ALA A 222 12.50 5.84 -8.84
C ALA A 222 11.56 6.02 -10.05
N ASP A 223 11.85 5.37 -11.16
CA ASP A 223 11.03 5.45 -12.38
C ASP A 223 10.12 4.23 -12.45
N VAL A 224 8.94 4.35 -11.84
CA VAL A 224 7.90 3.32 -11.83
C VAL A 224 6.82 3.74 -12.82
N GLY A 225 6.57 2.94 -13.85
CA GLY A 225 5.41 3.12 -14.72
C GLY A 225 5.62 3.80 -16.09
N ARG A 226 6.84 3.79 -16.63
CA ARG A 226 7.10 4.15 -18.05
C ARG A 226 7.81 3.02 -18.78
N SER A 227 7.10 1.91 -18.97
CA SER A 227 7.56 0.84 -19.86
C SER A 227 6.47 0.52 -20.86
#